data_41f2cff60adbf46ef39c922a02312f64
#
_entry.id   41f2cff60adbf46ef39c922a02312f64
#
_cell.length_a   1.000
_cell.length_b   1.000
_cell.length_c   1.000
_cell.angle_alpha   90.00
_cell.angle_beta   90.00
_cell.angle_gamma   90.00
#
_symmetry.space_group_name_H-M   'P 1'
#
loop_
_entity.id
_entity.type
_entity.pdbx_description
1 polymer ?
#
loop_
_entity_poly.entity_id
_entity_poly.type
_entity_poly.pdbx_seq_one_letter_code
_entity_poly.pdbx_strand_id
1 'polypeptide(L)'
;MPMAMNSPKRVQFLTASLSFVLAAGFAVAASAQDAPDVGPHPPQPLKAMESHIGNITGHSKDAKSDYRRYCAGCHGDLGDGNGENAVWLDPRPRDFTMATFKCRSTLTGTLPTDEDLFNTIARGLTNSNMPIWNTFTKQQRADLVAYIKTFSPRWEKEKAGEPIKIPAEPAVTMESISHGKALFTKLECWKCHGPQGKGDGPSAATLTDSKDQPIRPYNFASGKDDSRFKCGSTNQDVYKIFITGVDGTPMPSFADVIHPNDAWDLVHFLRTLQVDRHSKENDILKAAHGVIPPYTEKQAIAPASHGENRAAGGGS
;
A
#
# COMPACT_ATOMS: atom_id res chain seq x y z
N MET A 1 -8.65 -17.82 86.73
CA MET A 1 -8.41 -16.83 87.84
C MET A 1 -7.86 -15.57 87.25
N PRO A 2 -8.22 -14.38 87.74
CA PRO A 2 -9.57 -13.81 87.69
C PRO A 2 -9.64 -12.60 86.78
N MET A 3 -10.86 -12.24 86.47
CA MET A 3 -11.36 -11.06 85.78
C MET A 3 -10.84 -9.73 86.38
N ALA A 4 -10.56 -8.78 85.52
CA ALA A 4 -10.55 -7.36 85.83
C ALA A 4 -11.47 -6.60 84.93
N MET A 5 -12.54 -6.13 85.51
CA MET A 5 -13.50 -5.19 84.98
C MET A 5 -12.87 -3.83 84.77
N ASN A 6 -13.09 -3.17 83.67
CA ASN A 6 -12.70 -1.79 83.51
C ASN A 6 -13.88 -0.91 83.09
N SER A 7 -14.03 0.17 83.76
CA SER A 7 -15.08 1.15 83.90
C SER A 7 -15.29 2.01 82.66
N PRO A 8 -16.50 2.59 82.39
CA PRO A 8 -16.82 3.33 81.21
C PRO A 8 -16.29 4.77 81.25
N LYS A 9 -15.64 5.23 80.23
CA LYS A 9 -15.26 6.62 80.00
C LYS A 9 -16.41 7.44 79.43
N ARG A 10 -16.66 8.53 80.14
CA ARG A 10 -17.68 9.55 79.78
C ARG A 10 -17.43 10.15 78.38
N VAL A 11 -18.48 10.22 77.58
CA VAL A 11 -18.54 10.96 76.33
C VAL A 11 -18.89 12.40 76.67
N GLN A 12 -17.97 13.33 76.40
CA GLN A 12 -18.27 14.77 76.40
C GLN A 12 -18.84 15.15 75.03
N PHE A 13 -20.04 15.68 75.04
CA PHE A 13 -20.64 16.31 73.89
C PHE A 13 -20.04 17.72 73.74
N LEU A 14 -19.25 17.91 72.65
CA LEU A 14 -18.90 19.23 72.15
C LEU A 14 -19.99 19.66 71.18
N THR A 15 -20.69 20.74 71.56
CA THR A 15 -21.59 21.46 70.70
C THR A 15 -20.82 22.27 69.67
N ALA A 16 -20.79 21.78 68.42
CA ALA A 16 -20.22 22.54 67.32
C ALA A 16 -21.30 23.48 66.77
N SER A 17 -21.01 24.79 66.87
CA SER A 17 -21.81 25.87 66.26
C SER A 17 -21.74 25.77 64.77
N LEU A 18 -22.91 25.65 64.12
CA LEU A 18 -23.04 25.59 62.70
C LEU A 18 -22.99 27.00 62.11
N SER A 19 -21.85 27.43 61.63
CA SER A 19 -21.70 28.67 60.87
C SER A 19 -22.18 28.43 59.44
N PHE A 20 -23.29 29.02 59.07
CA PHE A 20 -23.81 29.03 57.68
C PHE A 20 -22.94 29.98 56.89
N VAL A 21 -22.02 29.41 56.06
CA VAL A 21 -21.33 30.14 55.02
C VAL A 21 -22.23 30.07 53.79
N LEU A 22 -22.82 31.22 53.42
CA LEU A 22 -23.50 31.43 52.14
C LEU A 22 -22.44 31.32 51.04
N ALA A 23 -22.29 30.18 50.44
CA ALA A 23 -21.55 30.05 49.20
C ALA A 23 -22.37 30.67 48.06
N ALA A 24 -21.99 31.86 47.63
CA ALA A 24 -22.50 32.43 46.37
C ALA A 24 -22.02 31.50 45.24
N GLY A 25 -22.94 30.71 44.70
CA GLY A 25 -22.71 29.87 43.54
C GLY A 25 -22.48 30.76 42.32
N PHE A 26 -21.22 30.95 41.94
CA PHE A 26 -20.90 31.36 40.59
C PHE A 26 -21.25 30.17 39.67
N ALA A 27 -22.41 30.25 39.04
CA ALA A 27 -22.75 29.45 37.89
C ALA A 27 -21.78 29.88 36.76
N VAL A 28 -20.68 29.19 36.61
CA VAL A 28 -19.91 29.24 35.39
C VAL A 28 -20.82 28.61 34.33
N ALA A 29 -21.51 29.49 33.56
CA ALA A 29 -22.09 29.07 32.31
C ALA A 29 -20.92 28.53 31.46
N ALA A 30 -20.74 27.22 31.43
CA ALA A 30 -19.96 26.59 30.40
C ALA A 30 -20.63 26.97 29.09
N SER A 31 -20.04 27.95 28.38
CA SER A 31 -20.32 28.13 26.99
C SER A 31 -20.08 26.77 26.35
N ALA A 32 -21.14 26.16 25.82
CA ALA A 32 -21.02 25.07 24.88
C ALA A 32 -20.17 25.65 23.74
N GLN A 33 -18.85 25.45 23.83
CA GLN A 33 -17.99 25.68 22.71
C GLN A 33 -18.48 24.69 21.67
N ASP A 34 -18.92 25.20 20.56
CA ASP A 34 -19.40 24.49 19.41
C ASP A 34 -18.47 23.31 19.14
N ALA A 35 -18.96 22.10 19.41
CA ALA A 35 -18.34 20.92 18.84
C ALA A 35 -18.25 21.22 17.33
N PRO A 36 -17.11 20.98 16.69
CA PRO A 36 -17.00 21.23 15.25
C PRO A 36 -18.19 20.52 14.60
N ASP A 37 -18.96 21.29 13.83
CA ASP A 37 -20.07 20.77 13.05
C ASP A 37 -19.53 19.68 12.13
N VAL A 38 -19.69 18.43 12.54
CA VAL A 38 -19.39 17.24 11.74
C VAL A 38 -20.58 16.88 10.84
N GLY A 39 -21.50 17.82 10.66
CA GLY A 39 -22.54 17.70 9.66
C GLY A 39 -21.93 17.51 8.27
N PRO A 40 -22.67 16.89 7.34
CA PRO A 40 -22.18 16.73 5.98
C PRO A 40 -21.92 18.15 5.41
N HIS A 41 -20.65 18.49 5.25
CA HIS A 41 -20.28 19.72 4.57
C HIS A 41 -21.04 19.80 3.24
N PRO A 42 -21.60 20.97 2.89
CA PRO A 42 -22.23 21.12 1.59
C PRO A 42 -21.24 20.63 0.53
N PRO A 43 -21.69 19.83 -0.44
CA PRO A 43 -20.79 19.27 -1.43
C PRO A 43 -20.03 20.42 -2.08
N GLN A 44 -18.72 20.44 -1.87
CA GLN A 44 -17.83 21.39 -2.55
C GLN A 44 -18.15 21.30 -4.06
N PRO A 45 -18.28 22.42 -4.75
CA PRO A 45 -18.50 22.38 -6.18
C PRO A 45 -17.40 21.55 -6.80
N LEU A 46 -17.78 20.49 -7.52
CA LEU A 46 -16.82 19.62 -8.18
C LEU A 46 -15.96 20.48 -9.11
N LYS A 47 -14.68 20.45 -8.86
CA LYS A 47 -13.70 21.00 -9.74
C LYS A 47 -13.77 20.26 -11.07
N ALA A 48 -13.85 20.97 -12.17
CA ALA A 48 -13.83 20.34 -13.49
C ALA A 48 -12.44 19.74 -13.72
N MET A 49 -12.37 18.43 -13.75
CA MET A 49 -11.16 17.66 -14.07
C MET A 49 -11.43 16.76 -15.25
N GLU A 50 -10.41 16.54 -16.05
CA GLU A 50 -10.43 15.63 -17.18
C GLU A 50 -9.36 14.54 -17.00
N SER A 51 -9.58 13.41 -17.64
CA SER A 51 -8.61 12.35 -17.82
C SER A 51 -8.47 12.01 -19.31
N HIS A 52 -7.29 11.55 -19.69
CA HIS A 52 -6.99 11.23 -21.09
C HIS A 52 -6.41 9.82 -21.18
N ILE A 53 -7.17 8.89 -21.77
CA ILE A 53 -6.80 7.48 -21.94
C ILE A 53 -6.91 7.13 -23.43
N GLY A 54 -5.79 7.10 -24.13
CA GLY A 54 -5.77 6.96 -25.59
C GLY A 54 -6.60 8.06 -26.26
N ASN A 55 -7.67 7.66 -26.96
CA ASN A 55 -8.61 8.59 -27.62
C ASN A 55 -9.87 8.91 -26.79
N ILE A 56 -9.88 8.52 -25.51
CA ILE A 56 -11.02 8.73 -24.62
C ILE A 56 -10.70 9.89 -23.69
N THR A 57 -11.58 10.88 -23.60
CA THR A 57 -11.56 11.93 -22.59
C THR A 57 -12.65 11.65 -21.58
N GLY A 58 -12.25 11.51 -20.30
CA GLY A 58 -13.17 11.38 -19.17
C GLY A 58 -13.42 12.73 -18.51
N HIS A 59 -14.61 12.91 -17.97
CA HIS A 59 -15.04 14.14 -17.34
C HIS A 59 -15.55 13.89 -15.92
N SER A 60 -15.01 14.61 -14.94
CA SER A 60 -15.34 14.40 -13.52
C SER A 60 -16.83 14.59 -13.20
N LYS A 61 -17.51 15.51 -13.88
CA LYS A 61 -18.95 15.76 -13.68
C LYS A 61 -19.84 14.54 -13.97
N ASP A 62 -19.40 13.65 -14.85
CA ASP A 62 -20.20 12.51 -15.35
C ASP A 62 -20.06 11.27 -14.45
N ALA A 63 -19.05 11.24 -13.56
CA ALA A 63 -18.78 10.08 -12.70
C ALA A 63 -19.31 10.19 -11.27
N LYS A 64 -19.89 11.32 -10.86
CA LYS A 64 -20.29 11.53 -9.45
C LYS A 64 -21.26 10.47 -8.94
N SER A 65 -22.25 10.10 -9.74
CA SER A 65 -23.25 9.09 -9.37
C SER A 65 -22.61 7.69 -9.27
N ASP A 66 -21.75 7.34 -10.20
CA ASP A 66 -21.05 6.05 -10.21
C ASP A 66 -20.09 5.94 -9.03
N TYR A 67 -19.33 7.01 -8.72
CA TYR A 67 -18.45 7.03 -7.56
C TYR A 67 -19.23 6.85 -6.25
N ARG A 68 -20.30 7.61 -6.04
CA ARG A 68 -21.12 7.50 -4.82
C ARG A 68 -21.73 6.12 -4.67
N ARG A 69 -22.20 5.52 -5.76
CA ARG A 69 -22.86 4.22 -5.74
C ARG A 69 -21.90 3.06 -5.51
N TYR A 70 -20.70 3.11 -6.09
CA TYR A 70 -19.83 1.93 -6.15
C TYR A 70 -18.50 2.08 -5.41
N CYS A 71 -18.06 3.30 -5.14
CA CYS A 71 -16.73 3.58 -4.61
C CYS A 71 -16.75 4.20 -3.21
N ALA A 72 -17.71 5.10 -2.94
CA ALA A 72 -17.74 5.91 -1.71
C ALA A 72 -17.90 5.05 -0.45
N GLY A 73 -18.61 3.93 -0.50
CA GLY A 73 -18.76 3.03 0.65
C GLY A 73 -17.43 2.53 1.23
N CYS A 74 -16.39 2.45 0.40
CA CYS A 74 -15.03 2.11 0.83
C CYS A 74 -14.13 3.36 0.88
N HIS A 75 -14.13 4.17 -0.17
CA HIS A 75 -13.20 5.29 -0.32
C HIS A 75 -13.65 6.60 0.33
N GLY A 76 -14.87 6.66 0.86
CA GLY A 76 -15.46 7.86 1.46
C GLY A 76 -16.00 8.85 0.41
N ASP A 77 -16.99 9.65 0.79
CA ASP A 77 -17.52 10.72 -0.06
C ASP A 77 -16.48 11.82 -0.33
N LEU A 78 -15.52 11.98 0.60
CA LEU A 78 -14.40 12.92 0.50
C LEU A 78 -13.15 12.29 -0.15
N GLY A 79 -13.20 11.03 -0.55
CA GLY A 79 -12.08 10.33 -1.13
C GLY A 79 -10.91 10.06 -0.17
N ASP A 80 -11.12 10.20 1.13
CA ASP A 80 -10.12 10.10 2.20
C ASP A 80 -9.82 8.67 2.67
N GLY A 81 -10.49 7.67 2.08
CA GLY A 81 -10.35 6.27 2.42
C GLY A 81 -11.13 5.84 3.66
N ASN A 82 -12.03 6.70 4.18
CA ASN A 82 -12.81 6.46 5.40
C ASN A 82 -14.31 6.22 5.11
N GLY A 83 -14.62 5.53 4.03
CA GLY A 83 -16.00 5.08 3.79
C GLY A 83 -16.52 4.14 4.87
N GLU A 84 -17.83 3.97 4.95
CA GLU A 84 -18.51 3.16 5.98
C GLU A 84 -17.94 1.74 6.10
N ASN A 85 -17.51 1.15 4.98
CA ASN A 85 -16.94 -0.19 4.95
C ASN A 85 -15.44 -0.22 5.29
N ALA A 86 -14.75 0.94 5.33
CA ALA A 86 -13.30 1.00 5.46
C ALA A 86 -12.77 0.31 6.72
N VAL A 87 -13.53 0.37 7.83
CA VAL A 87 -13.15 -0.22 9.11
C VAL A 87 -13.01 -1.73 9.08
N TRP A 88 -13.67 -2.38 8.13
CA TRP A 88 -13.69 -3.85 7.97
C TRP A 88 -12.69 -4.35 6.92
N LEU A 89 -11.95 -3.43 6.26
CA LEU A 89 -11.08 -3.77 5.14
C LEU A 89 -9.61 -3.79 5.55
N ASP A 90 -8.91 -4.85 5.15
CA ASP A 90 -7.46 -4.99 5.27
C ASP A 90 -6.88 -5.45 3.91
N PRO A 91 -6.01 -4.65 3.28
CA PRO A 91 -5.59 -3.29 3.66
C PRO A 91 -6.70 -2.26 3.52
N ARG A 92 -6.60 -1.17 4.28
CA ARG A 92 -7.52 -0.02 4.21
C ARG A 92 -7.62 0.54 2.78
N PRO A 93 -8.77 1.12 2.41
CA PRO A 93 -8.95 1.78 1.12
C PRO A 93 -7.96 2.93 0.92
N ARG A 94 -7.61 3.19 -0.34
CA ARG A 94 -6.69 4.28 -0.67
C ARG A 94 -7.36 5.63 -0.40
N ASP A 95 -6.59 6.49 0.26
CA ASP A 95 -6.88 7.92 0.40
C ASP A 95 -6.46 8.64 -0.88
N PHE A 96 -7.41 9.19 -1.60
CA PHE A 96 -7.17 9.94 -2.83
C PHE A 96 -6.73 11.37 -2.58
N THR A 97 -6.99 11.92 -1.38
CA THR A 97 -6.62 13.29 -1.04
C THR A 97 -5.12 13.50 -1.04
N MET A 98 -4.36 12.45 -0.72
CA MET A 98 -2.90 12.44 -0.76
C MET A 98 -2.34 12.33 -2.17
N ALA A 99 -3.14 11.90 -3.15
CA ALA A 99 -2.72 11.58 -4.51
C ALA A 99 -1.45 10.70 -4.57
N THR A 100 -1.34 9.76 -3.63
CA THR A 100 -0.30 8.71 -3.61
C THR A 100 -0.91 7.38 -4.00
N PHE A 101 -0.39 6.73 -5.01
CA PHE A 101 -0.98 5.51 -5.56
C PHE A 101 0.05 4.37 -5.61
N LYS A 102 -0.37 3.16 -5.22
CA LYS A 102 0.51 1.99 -5.16
C LYS A 102 0.93 1.49 -6.53
N CYS A 103 -0.01 1.51 -7.49
CA CYS A 103 0.19 0.96 -8.83
C CYS A 103 0.32 2.09 -9.84
N ARG A 104 1.53 2.36 -10.28
CA ARG A 104 1.84 3.40 -11.24
C ARG A 104 3.01 3.03 -12.13
N SER A 105 3.11 3.68 -13.26
CA SER A 105 4.23 3.57 -14.20
C SER A 105 5.26 4.67 -14.04
N THR A 106 5.01 5.63 -13.14
CA THR A 106 5.84 6.82 -12.91
C THR A 106 6.73 6.64 -11.70
N LEU A 107 7.82 7.40 -11.57
CA LEU A 107 8.73 7.28 -10.43
C LEU A 107 8.07 7.67 -9.11
N THR A 108 8.63 7.15 -8.02
CA THR A 108 8.15 7.41 -6.66
C THR A 108 8.04 8.91 -6.38
N GLY A 109 6.99 9.31 -5.67
CA GLY A 109 6.71 10.71 -5.34
C GLY A 109 6.00 11.50 -6.43
N THR A 110 5.95 11.02 -7.68
CA THR A 110 5.23 11.68 -8.78
C THR A 110 3.79 11.19 -8.89
N LEU A 111 2.94 11.97 -9.55
CA LEU A 111 1.58 11.54 -9.85
C LEU A 111 1.57 10.39 -10.87
N PRO A 112 0.65 9.42 -10.75
CA PRO A 112 0.46 8.38 -11.76
C PRO A 112 -0.08 8.96 -13.08
N THR A 113 0.02 8.18 -14.15
CA THR A 113 -0.71 8.51 -15.38
C THR A 113 -2.21 8.20 -15.25
N ASP A 114 -3.01 8.78 -16.13
CA ASP A 114 -4.43 8.47 -16.20
C ASP A 114 -4.66 6.98 -16.57
N GLU A 115 -3.79 6.39 -17.40
CA GLU A 115 -3.77 4.96 -17.70
C GLU A 115 -3.51 4.09 -16.47
N ASP A 116 -2.63 4.49 -15.57
CA ASP A 116 -2.36 3.74 -14.34
C ASP A 116 -3.61 3.61 -13.47
N LEU A 117 -4.33 4.72 -13.30
CA LEU A 117 -5.58 4.76 -12.55
C LEU A 117 -6.68 3.97 -13.26
N PHE A 118 -6.84 4.18 -14.58
CA PHE A 118 -7.80 3.50 -15.40
C PHE A 118 -7.62 1.97 -15.36
N ASN A 119 -6.39 1.51 -15.52
CA ASN A 119 -6.06 0.10 -15.45
C ASN A 119 -6.25 -0.47 -14.05
N THR A 120 -5.98 0.31 -13.00
CA THR A 120 -6.20 -0.11 -11.61
C THR A 120 -7.68 -0.31 -11.32
N ILE A 121 -8.55 0.59 -11.78
CA ILE A 121 -10.00 0.43 -11.68
C ILE A 121 -10.45 -0.82 -12.46
N ALA A 122 -9.99 -0.96 -13.70
CA ALA A 122 -10.41 -2.06 -14.56
C ALA A 122 -10.10 -3.45 -13.98
N ARG A 123 -8.87 -3.63 -13.44
CA ARG A 123 -8.37 -4.94 -12.97
C ARG A 123 -8.60 -5.21 -11.49
N GLY A 124 -8.98 -4.17 -10.71
CA GLY A 124 -8.96 -4.25 -9.26
C GLY A 124 -7.55 -4.40 -8.69
N LEU A 125 -7.46 -4.72 -7.41
CA LEU A 125 -6.19 -4.95 -6.72
C LEU A 125 -6.19 -6.31 -6.02
N THR A 126 -5.39 -7.23 -6.51
CA THR A 126 -5.21 -8.55 -5.91
C THR A 126 -4.71 -8.41 -4.45
N ASN A 127 -5.14 -9.31 -3.58
CA ASN A 127 -4.86 -9.26 -2.14
C ASN A 127 -5.31 -7.93 -1.49
N SER A 128 -6.45 -7.43 -1.92
CA SER A 128 -7.19 -6.36 -1.30
C SER A 128 -8.68 -6.54 -1.61
N ASN A 129 -9.51 -5.73 -0.98
CA ASN A 129 -10.96 -5.74 -1.23
C ASN A 129 -11.38 -4.84 -2.39
N MET A 130 -10.43 -4.27 -3.15
CA MET A 130 -10.74 -3.50 -4.37
C MET A 130 -11.14 -4.46 -5.51
N PRO A 131 -12.42 -4.53 -5.88
CA PRO A 131 -12.89 -5.47 -6.88
C PRO A 131 -12.50 -5.06 -8.31
N ILE A 132 -12.75 -5.97 -9.24
CA ILE A 132 -12.58 -5.74 -10.68
C ILE A 132 -13.78 -4.96 -11.19
N TRP A 133 -13.55 -3.81 -11.82
CA TRP A 133 -14.59 -2.96 -12.42
C TRP A 133 -14.56 -2.97 -13.96
N ASN A 134 -14.26 -4.13 -14.54
CA ASN A 134 -14.27 -4.30 -15.99
C ASN A 134 -15.68 -4.28 -16.61
N THR A 135 -16.74 -4.37 -15.78
CA THR A 135 -18.13 -4.22 -16.17
C THR A 135 -18.49 -2.78 -16.55
N PHE A 136 -17.76 -1.79 -16.02
CA PHE A 136 -17.90 -0.42 -16.50
C PHE A 136 -17.38 -0.28 -17.92
N THR A 137 -18.03 0.55 -18.71
CA THR A 137 -17.52 0.95 -20.01
C THR A 137 -16.17 1.66 -19.89
N LYS A 138 -15.44 1.74 -20.99
CA LYS A 138 -14.19 2.51 -20.99
C LYS A 138 -14.43 3.99 -20.66
N GLN A 139 -15.53 4.57 -21.12
CA GLN A 139 -15.90 5.94 -20.82
C GLN A 139 -16.16 6.14 -19.31
N GLN A 140 -16.98 5.31 -18.70
CA GLN A 140 -17.25 5.40 -17.27
C GLN A 140 -15.98 5.30 -16.43
N ARG A 141 -15.05 4.42 -16.78
CA ARG A 141 -13.76 4.33 -16.09
C ARG A 141 -12.91 5.59 -16.28
N ALA A 142 -12.91 6.18 -17.47
CA ALA A 142 -12.22 7.43 -17.72
C ALA A 142 -12.83 8.57 -16.89
N ASP A 143 -14.16 8.66 -16.83
CA ASP A 143 -14.88 9.64 -16.02
C ASP A 143 -14.56 9.47 -14.53
N LEU A 144 -14.50 8.22 -14.05
CA LEU A 144 -14.08 7.91 -12.65
C LEU A 144 -12.63 8.34 -12.38
N VAL A 145 -11.71 8.17 -13.32
CA VAL A 145 -10.34 8.68 -13.19
C VAL A 145 -10.35 10.18 -13.02
N ALA A 146 -11.07 10.90 -13.89
CA ALA A 146 -11.23 12.35 -13.79
C ALA A 146 -11.85 12.77 -12.45
N TYR A 147 -12.82 12.01 -11.93
CA TYR A 147 -13.45 12.28 -10.64
C TYR A 147 -12.49 12.07 -9.46
N ILE A 148 -11.71 10.99 -9.46
CA ILE A 148 -10.71 10.72 -8.42
C ILE A 148 -9.68 11.84 -8.33
N LYS A 149 -9.30 12.43 -9.44
CA LYS A 149 -8.36 13.57 -9.49
C LYS A 149 -8.90 14.80 -8.75
N THR A 150 -10.22 14.97 -8.63
CA THR A 150 -10.82 16.11 -7.92
C THR A 150 -10.57 16.10 -6.42
N PHE A 151 -10.17 14.98 -5.83
CA PHE A 151 -9.95 14.87 -4.40
C PHE A 151 -8.61 15.47 -3.92
N SER A 152 -7.67 15.74 -4.81
CA SER A 152 -6.37 16.26 -4.42
C SER A 152 -5.95 17.49 -5.22
N PRO A 153 -5.51 18.55 -4.53
CA PRO A 153 -5.00 19.77 -5.20
C PRO A 153 -3.68 19.52 -5.94
N ARG A 154 -3.02 18.39 -5.76
CA ARG A 154 -1.80 18.03 -6.51
C ARG A 154 -2.05 18.00 -8.01
N TRP A 155 -3.20 17.49 -8.44
CA TRP A 155 -3.56 17.42 -9.86
C TRP A 155 -3.72 18.78 -10.56
N GLU A 156 -3.80 19.86 -9.79
CA GLU A 156 -3.83 21.23 -10.34
C GLU A 156 -2.43 21.83 -10.47
N LYS A 157 -1.54 21.38 -9.60
CA LYS A 157 -0.20 21.96 -9.44
C LYS A 157 0.88 21.16 -10.12
N GLU A 158 0.62 19.85 -10.31
CA GLU A 158 1.59 18.90 -10.81
C GLU A 158 1.02 18.19 -12.04
N LYS A 159 1.91 17.86 -12.97
CA LYS A 159 1.60 16.93 -14.06
C LYS A 159 1.93 15.51 -13.62
N ALA A 160 1.30 14.53 -14.27
CA ALA A 160 1.71 13.14 -14.13
C ALA A 160 3.21 12.99 -14.44
N GLY A 161 3.88 12.11 -13.70
CA GLY A 161 5.27 11.77 -14.03
C GLY A 161 5.35 11.07 -15.39
N GLU A 162 6.55 11.10 -15.99
CA GLU A 162 6.78 10.32 -17.20
C GLU A 162 6.81 8.82 -16.88
N PRO A 163 6.13 7.98 -17.64
CA PRO A 163 6.22 6.54 -17.49
C PRO A 163 7.65 6.05 -17.66
N ILE A 164 8.07 5.14 -16.79
CA ILE A 164 9.38 4.50 -16.92
C ILE A 164 9.45 3.71 -18.23
N LYS A 165 10.64 3.70 -18.83
CA LYS A 165 10.92 2.83 -19.98
C LYS A 165 11.30 1.45 -19.46
N ILE A 166 10.54 0.43 -19.84
CA ILE A 166 10.83 -0.96 -19.52
C ILE A 166 11.59 -1.55 -20.71
N PRO A 167 12.87 -1.96 -20.55
CA PRO A 167 13.60 -2.60 -21.62
C PRO A 167 13.00 -3.97 -21.96
N ALA A 168 13.33 -4.50 -23.13
CA ALA A 168 12.93 -5.85 -23.49
C ALA A 168 13.44 -6.85 -22.45
N GLU A 169 12.57 -7.82 -22.10
CA GLU A 169 12.93 -8.90 -21.17
C GLU A 169 13.97 -9.83 -21.84
N PRO A 170 15.15 -10.04 -21.23
CA PRO A 170 16.11 -10.99 -21.74
C PRO A 170 15.63 -12.43 -21.52
N ALA A 171 16.28 -13.38 -22.19
CA ALA A 171 15.98 -14.79 -21.99
C ALA A 171 16.22 -15.20 -20.51
N VAL A 172 15.31 -15.99 -19.97
CA VAL A 172 15.45 -16.57 -18.63
C VAL A 172 16.53 -17.66 -18.67
N THR A 173 17.54 -17.54 -17.83
CA THR A 173 18.63 -18.51 -17.70
C THR A 173 18.89 -18.85 -16.23
N MET A 174 19.57 -19.96 -15.96
CA MET A 174 20.00 -20.29 -14.60
C MET A 174 20.94 -19.24 -14.02
N GLU A 175 21.75 -18.61 -14.86
CA GLU A 175 22.63 -17.52 -14.46
C GLU A 175 21.82 -16.29 -14.04
N SER A 176 20.82 -15.86 -14.83
CA SER A 176 19.96 -14.73 -14.49
C SER A 176 19.19 -14.97 -13.18
N ILE A 177 18.70 -16.21 -12.96
CA ILE A 177 18.02 -16.59 -11.73
C ILE A 177 18.97 -16.56 -10.52
N SER A 178 20.19 -17.09 -10.67
CA SER A 178 21.20 -17.08 -9.60
C SER A 178 21.63 -15.67 -9.24
N HIS A 179 21.82 -14.83 -10.24
CA HIS A 179 22.13 -13.41 -10.04
C HIS A 179 20.97 -12.68 -9.37
N GLY A 180 19.73 -12.91 -9.81
CA GLY A 180 18.54 -12.34 -9.18
C GLY A 180 18.41 -12.74 -7.71
N LYS A 181 18.77 -13.99 -7.35
CA LYS A 181 18.84 -14.43 -5.95
C LYS A 181 19.90 -13.66 -5.16
N ALA A 182 21.07 -13.44 -5.73
CA ALA A 182 22.13 -12.65 -5.11
C ALA A 182 21.68 -11.19 -4.89
N LEU A 183 20.95 -10.62 -5.84
CA LEU A 183 20.36 -9.29 -5.74
C LEU A 183 19.28 -9.23 -4.65
N PHE A 184 18.40 -10.22 -4.55
CA PHE A 184 17.40 -10.32 -3.48
C PHE A 184 18.05 -10.29 -2.09
N THR A 185 19.23 -10.90 -1.97
CA THR A 185 20.04 -10.88 -0.75
C THR A 185 20.68 -9.51 -0.52
N LYS A 186 21.39 -9.00 -1.54
CA LYS A 186 22.16 -7.75 -1.49
C LYS A 186 21.30 -6.53 -1.21
N LEU A 187 20.11 -6.49 -1.81
CA LEU A 187 19.12 -5.41 -1.64
C LEU A 187 18.22 -5.62 -0.40
N GLU A 188 18.54 -6.63 0.42
CA GLU A 188 17.88 -6.92 1.68
C GLU A 188 16.36 -7.17 1.57
N CYS A 189 15.86 -7.60 0.42
CA CYS A 189 14.46 -7.88 0.18
C CYS A 189 13.88 -8.89 1.18
N TRP A 190 14.74 -9.83 1.62
CA TRP A 190 14.41 -10.85 2.62
C TRP A 190 14.03 -10.28 4.00
N LYS A 191 14.47 -9.08 4.35
CA LYS A 191 14.13 -8.47 5.64
C LYS A 191 12.62 -8.29 5.82
N CYS A 192 11.93 -7.99 4.72
CA CYS A 192 10.47 -7.88 4.70
C CYS A 192 9.81 -9.12 4.12
N HIS A 193 10.28 -9.57 2.94
CA HIS A 193 9.65 -10.68 2.22
C HIS A 193 10.01 -12.07 2.74
N GLY A 194 10.95 -12.18 3.66
CA GLY A 194 11.46 -13.47 4.15
C GLY A 194 12.42 -14.13 3.19
N PRO A 195 13.28 -15.03 3.69
CA PRO A 195 14.30 -15.69 2.88
C PRO A 195 13.74 -16.61 1.79
N GLN A 196 12.51 -17.06 1.95
CA GLN A 196 11.78 -17.90 0.98
C GLN A 196 10.67 -17.12 0.27
N GLY A 197 10.61 -15.79 0.44
CA GLY A 197 9.60 -14.95 -0.19
C GLY A 197 8.18 -15.13 0.36
N LYS A 198 8.03 -15.63 1.59
CA LYS A 198 6.71 -15.92 2.22
C LYS A 198 6.05 -14.69 2.86
N GLY A 199 6.71 -13.52 2.84
CA GLY A 199 6.23 -12.32 3.52
C GLY A 199 6.43 -12.37 5.04
N ASP A 200 7.33 -13.23 5.52
CA ASP A 200 7.60 -13.55 6.92
C ASP A 200 8.99 -13.09 7.37
N GLY A 201 9.54 -12.07 6.73
CA GLY A 201 10.84 -11.52 7.12
C GLY A 201 10.80 -10.87 8.51
N PRO A 202 11.98 -10.68 9.14
CA PRO A 202 12.07 -10.16 10.51
C PRO A 202 11.40 -8.80 10.70
N SER A 203 11.31 -7.98 9.66
CA SER A 203 10.63 -6.67 9.72
C SER A 203 9.13 -6.76 9.42
N ALA A 204 8.62 -7.89 8.92
CA ALA A 204 7.26 -8.00 8.39
C ALA A 204 6.16 -7.64 9.41
N ALA A 205 6.38 -7.98 10.69
CA ALA A 205 5.39 -7.78 11.75
C ALA A 205 5.23 -6.30 12.17
N THR A 206 6.21 -5.46 11.87
CA THR A 206 6.25 -4.05 12.30
C THR A 206 6.02 -3.05 11.18
N LEU A 207 5.74 -3.52 9.97
CA LEU A 207 5.53 -2.64 8.83
C LEU A 207 4.19 -1.90 8.92
N THR A 208 4.24 -0.60 8.69
CA THR A 208 3.05 0.24 8.55
C THR A 208 3.07 0.99 7.21
N ASP A 209 1.91 1.42 6.77
CA ASP A 209 1.79 2.31 5.62
C ASP A 209 1.92 3.79 6.04
N SER A 210 1.79 4.71 5.10
CA SER A 210 1.92 6.16 5.34
C SER A 210 0.83 6.75 6.26
N LYS A 211 -0.12 5.95 6.72
CA LYS A 211 -1.16 6.29 7.70
C LYS A 211 -1.02 5.47 8.99
N ASP A 212 0.17 4.94 9.25
CA ASP A 212 0.48 4.09 10.40
C ASP A 212 -0.42 2.84 10.52
N GLN A 213 -1.07 2.43 9.41
CA GLN A 213 -1.86 1.21 9.38
C GLN A 213 -0.96 0.01 9.14
N PRO A 214 -1.13 -1.08 9.90
CA PRO A 214 -0.36 -2.31 9.69
C PRO A 214 -0.51 -2.82 8.27
N ILE A 215 0.60 -3.20 7.65
CA ILE A 215 0.61 -3.83 6.32
C ILE A 215 1.51 -5.06 6.33
N ARG A 216 1.34 -5.92 5.34
CA ARG A 216 2.12 -7.14 5.19
C ARG A 216 2.85 -7.16 3.86
N PRO A 217 4.12 -7.62 3.82
CA PRO A 217 4.81 -7.89 2.58
C PRO A 217 4.07 -8.96 1.77
N TYR A 218 4.20 -8.89 0.45
CA TYR A 218 3.61 -9.90 -0.41
C TYR A 218 4.28 -11.26 -0.20
N ASN A 219 3.45 -12.32 -0.09
CA ASN A 219 3.91 -13.71 -0.07
C ASN A 219 4.01 -14.23 -1.51
N PHE A 220 5.24 -14.33 -2.04
CA PHE A 220 5.49 -14.86 -3.38
C PHE A 220 5.24 -16.37 -3.48
N ALA A 221 5.31 -17.08 -2.36
CA ALA A 221 5.18 -18.52 -2.28
C ALA A 221 3.79 -19.01 -1.83
N SER A 222 2.75 -18.19 -1.98
CA SER A 222 1.41 -18.50 -1.45
C SER A 222 0.73 -19.73 -2.09
N GLY A 223 1.17 -20.13 -3.28
CA GLY A 223 0.63 -21.31 -3.99
C GLY A 223 -0.86 -21.21 -4.36
N LYS A 224 -1.51 -20.06 -4.09
CA LYS A 224 -2.92 -19.82 -4.42
C LYS A 224 -3.06 -19.46 -5.91
N ASP A 225 -4.24 -19.74 -6.45
CA ASP A 225 -4.58 -19.47 -7.87
C ASP A 225 -4.45 -18.02 -8.28
N ASP A 226 -4.44 -17.13 -7.35
CA ASP A 226 -4.31 -15.70 -7.53
C ASP A 226 -2.84 -15.23 -7.49
N SER A 227 -1.95 -15.97 -8.13
CA SER A 227 -0.54 -15.58 -8.34
C SER A 227 -0.35 -14.21 -9.00
N ARG A 228 -1.44 -13.45 -9.10
CA ARG A 228 -1.43 -12.06 -9.55
C ARG A 228 -0.88 -11.17 -8.45
N PHE A 229 0.19 -10.47 -8.77
CA PHE A 229 0.66 -9.39 -7.90
C PHE A 229 -0.34 -8.24 -7.86
N LYS A 230 -0.29 -7.45 -6.81
CA LYS A 230 -1.23 -6.35 -6.57
C LYS A 230 -1.38 -5.42 -7.78
N CYS A 231 -0.29 -5.10 -8.45
CA CYS A 231 -0.26 -4.12 -9.54
C CYS A 231 -0.17 -4.73 -10.94
N GLY A 232 -0.52 -5.98 -11.09
CA GLY A 232 -0.47 -6.73 -12.34
C GLY A 232 0.39 -7.97 -12.21
N SER A 233 0.30 -8.89 -13.18
CA SER A 233 0.89 -10.24 -13.09
C SER A 233 1.92 -10.55 -14.16
N THR A 234 2.14 -9.67 -15.14
CA THR A 234 3.19 -9.86 -16.15
C THR A 234 4.57 -9.60 -15.56
N ASN A 235 5.63 -10.10 -16.22
CA ASN A 235 7.00 -9.80 -15.81
C ASN A 235 7.28 -8.31 -15.87
N GLN A 236 6.72 -7.60 -16.86
CA GLN A 236 6.79 -6.14 -16.98
C GLN A 236 6.13 -5.44 -15.79
N ASP A 237 5.00 -5.95 -15.29
CA ASP A 237 4.36 -5.37 -14.09
C ASP A 237 5.24 -5.53 -12.84
N VAL A 238 5.88 -6.70 -12.69
CA VAL A 238 6.81 -6.95 -11.58
C VAL A 238 8.05 -6.07 -11.70
N TYR A 239 8.64 -5.99 -12.90
CA TYR A 239 9.75 -5.08 -13.19
C TYR A 239 9.41 -3.64 -12.80
N LYS A 240 8.24 -3.17 -13.24
CA LYS A 240 7.72 -1.84 -12.95
C LYS A 240 7.70 -1.56 -11.44
N ILE A 241 7.20 -2.50 -10.64
CA ILE A 241 7.14 -2.36 -9.18
C ILE A 241 8.52 -2.15 -8.54
N PHE A 242 9.56 -2.85 -9.01
CA PHE A 242 10.91 -2.62 -8.50
C PHE A 242 11.41 -1.21 -8.80
N ILE A 243 11.19 -0.78 -10.03
CA ILE A 243 11.68 0.54 -10.46
C ILE A 243 10.88 1.67 -9.81
N THR A 244 9.56 1.54 -9.72
CA THR A 244 8.72 2.63 -9.19
C THR A 244 8.48 2.56 -7.68
N GLY A 245 8.73 1.42 -7.04
CA GLY A 245 8.30 1.18 -5.66
C GLY A 245 6.79 1.12 -5.51
N VAL A 246 6.32 1.06 -4.28
CA VAL A 246 4.88 1.03 -3.94
C VAL A 246 4.57 2.19 -3.01
N ASP A 247 4.20 3.33 -3.55
CA ASP A 247 3.98 4.56 -2.78
C ASP A 247 2.97 4.40 -1.64
N GLY A 248 3.28 5.03 -0.52
CA GLY A 248 2.52 4.91 0.71
C GLY A 248 2.77 3.59 1.45
N THR A 249 3.83 2.86 1.10
CA THR A 249 4.29 1.67 1.81
C THR A 249 5.80 1.69 1.98
N PRO A 250 6.39 0.85 2.87
CA PRO A 250 7.84 0.72 3.00
C PRO A 250 8.56 0.09 1.80
N MET A 251 7.86 -0.40 0.77
CA MET A 251 8.50 -0.93 -0.44
C MET A 251 9.07 0.21 -1.29
N PRO A 252 10.41 0.41 -1.28
CA PRO A 252 11.02 1.57 -1.93
C PRO A 252 11.10 1.40 -3.45
N SER A 253 11.42 2.50 -4.14
CA SER A 253 11.92 2.48 -5.52
C SER A 253 13.37 1.99 -5.53
N PHE A 254 13.72 1.20 -6.53
CA PHE A 254 15.10 0.77 -6.78
C PHE A 254 15.68 1.40 -8.06
N ALA A 255 15.04 2.43 -8.61
CA ALA A 255 15.45 3.08 -9.86
C ALA A 255 16.91 3.53 -9.86
N ASP A 256 17.40 4.06 -8.73
CA ASP A 256 18.73 4.63 -8.61
C ASP A 256 19.81 3.62 -8.13
N VAL A 257 19.38 2.38 -7.79
CA VAL A 257 20.29 1.41 -7.17
C VAL A 257 20.40 0.10 -7.95
N ILE A 258 19.56 -0.13 -8.95
CA ILE A 258 19.54 -1.36 -9.73
C ILE A 258 19.71 -1.06 -11.23
N HIS A 259 20.62 -1.79 -11.88
CA HIS A 259 20.75 -1.70 -13.33
C HIS A 259 19.54 -2.37 -14.02
N PRO A 260 19.07 -1.87 -15.18
CA PRO A 260 17.89 -2.43 -15.87
C PRO A 260 17.94 -3.94 -16.11
N ASN A 261 19.07 -4.51 -16.48
CA ASN A 261 19.20 -5.95 -16.67
C ASN A 261 19.13 -6.71 -15.33
N ASP A 262 19.71 -6.14 -14.26
CA ASP A 262 19.66 -6.72 -12.92
C ASP A 262 18.22 -6.78 -12.38
N ALA A 263 17.40 -5.78 -12.72
CA ALA A 263 15.98 -5.78 -12.38
C ALA A 263 15.24 -6.96 -13.04
N TRP A 264 15.60 -7.32 -14.28
CA TRP A 264 15.06 -8.51 -14.94
C TRP A 264 15.53 -9.80 -14.26
N ASP A 265 16.78 -9.90 -13.88
CA ASP A 265 17.31 -11.07 -13.16
C ASP A 265 16.57 -11.26 -11.83
N LEU A 266 16.26 -10.16 -11.12
CA LEU A 266 15.46 -10.21 -9.91
C LEU A 266 14.01 -10.69 -10.19
N VAL A 267 13.39 -10.25 -11.28
CA VAL A 267 12.07 -10.74 -11.72
C VAL A 267 12.12 -12.24 -12.00
N HIS A 268 13.14 -12.71 -12.73
CA HIS A 268 13.33 -14.14 -13.02
C HIS A 268 13.46 -14.97 -11.74
N PHE A 269 14.24 -14.51 -10.76
CA PHE A 269 14.34 -15.18 -9.47
C PHE A 269 12.99 -15.21 -8.73
N LEU A 270 12.26 -14.10 -8.66
CA LEU A 270 10.97 -14.05 -7.96
C LEU A 270 9.95 -15.01 -8.57
N ARG A 271 10.00 -15.24 -9.88
CA ARG A 271 9.16 -16.24 -10.53
C ARG A 271 9.43 -17.66 -10.04
N THR A 272 10.65 -17.96 -9.63
CA THR A 272 10.97 -19.27 -9.05
C THR A 272 10.37 -19.49 -7.66
N LEU A 273 10.06 -18.41 -6.95
CA LEU A 273 9.39 -18.47 -5.63
C LEU A 273 7.89 -18.73 -5.74
N GLN A 274 7.30 -18.48 -6.91
CA GLN A 274 5.88 -18.75 -7.18
C GLN A 274 5.67 -20.21 -7.50
N VAL A 275 5.02 -20.92 -6.58
CA VAL A 275 4.80 -22.36 -6.74
C VAL A 275 3.84 -22.64 -7.89
N ASP A 276 4.28 -23.49 -8.82
CA ASP A 276 3.57 -24.40 -9.71
C ASP A 276 2.69 -23.92 -10.87
N ARG A 277 1.96 -22.84 -10.79
CA ARG A 277 0.93 -22.63 -11.82
C ARG A 277 1.38 -21.85 -13.04
N HIS A 278 2.34 -20.97 -12.89
CA HIS A 278 2.91 -20.21 -14.01
C HIS A 278 4.18 -20.82 -14.57
N SER A 279 4.78 -21.75 -13.86
CA SER A 279 5.96 -22.47 -14.30
C SER A 279 5.67 -23.49 -15.40
N LYS A 280 4.40 -23.78 -15.69
CA LYS A 280 4.04 -24.70 -16.79
C LYS A 280 4.53 -24.22 -18.15
N GLU A 281 4.78 -22.92 -18.28
CA GLU A 281 5.20 -22.30 -19.54
C GLU A 281 6.73 -22.16 -19.67
N ASN A 282 7.48 -22.36 -18.59
CA ASN A 282 8.94 -22.20 -18.63
C ASN A 282 9.66 -23.31 -17.84
N ASP A 283 10.22 -24.28 -18.58
CA ASP A 283 10.91 -25.42 -17.98
C ASP A 283 12.16 -25.03 -17.20
N ILE A 284 12.79 -23.90 -17.51
CA ILE A 284 13.95 -23.36 -16.75
C ILE A 284 13.50 -22.94 -15.36
N LEU A 285 12.34 -22.29 -15.23
CA LEU A 285 11.80 -21.90 -13.92
C LEU A 285 11.44 -23.12 -13.08
N LYS A 286 10.91 -24.17 -13.68
CA LYS A 286 10.63 -25.44 -12.99
C LYS A 286 11.90 -26.12 -12.48
N ALA A 287 12.91 -26.22 -13.35
CA ALA A 287 14.19 -26.80 -12.99
C ALA A 287 14.88 -26.02 -11.88
N ALA A 288 14.82 -24.68 -11.94
CA ALA A 288 15.42 -23.79 -10.97
C ALA A 288 14.78 -23.90 -9.58
N HIS A 289 13.48 -24.18 -9.50
CA HIS A 289 12.77 -24.32 -8.22
C HIS A 289 13.33 -25.45 -7.35
N GLY A 290 13.79 -26.55 -7.99
CA GLY A 290 14.42 -27.67 -7.30
C GLY A 290 15.93 -27.53 -7.05
N VAL A 291 16.61 -26.68 -7.83
CA VAL A 291 18.08 -26.56 -7.84
C VAL A 291 18.58 -25.37 -7.00
N ILE A 292 17.80 -24.30 -6.88
CA ILE A 292 18.18 -23.15 -6.05
C ILE A 292 17.81 -23.46 -4.60
N PRO A 293 18.78 -23.72 -3.72
CA PRO A 293 18.48 -24.03 -2.34
C PRO A 293 17.76 -22.84 -1.66
N PRO A 294 16.88 -23.08 -0.67
CA PRO A 294 16.25 -22.03 0.06
C PRO A 294 17.32 -21.10 0.63
N TYR A 295 17.02 -19.81 0.58
CA TYR A 295 17.86 -18.77 1.14
C TYR A 295 18.10 -19.04 2.63
N THR A 296 19.35 -18.85 3.09
CA THR A 296 19.70 -18.84 4.51
C THR A 296 20.29 -17.49 4.88
N GLU A 297 20.06 -17.02 6.11
CA GLU A 297 20.55 -15.72 6.61
C GLU A 297 22.07 -15.57 6.46
N LYS A 298 22.82 -16.67 6.59
CA LYS A 298 24.26 -16.70 6.36
C LYS A 298 24.67 -16.33 4.93
N GLN A 299 23.79 -16.52 3.95
CA GLN A 299 24.03 -16.17 2.54
C GLN A 299 23.78 -14.68 2.27
N ALA A 300 23.02 -13.99 3.15
CA ALA A 300 22.79 -12.54 3.04
C ALA A 300 24.06 -11.72 3.25
N ILE A 301 25.01 -12.25 4.03
CA ILE A 301 26.21 -11.54 4.48
C ILE A 301 27.37 -11.71 3.48
N ALA A 302 27.28 -12.69 2.60
CA ALA A 302 28.30 -12.91 1.58
C ALA A 302 28.23 -11.80 0.52
N PRO A 303 29.33 -11.03 0.27
CA PRO A 303 29.36 -10.07 -0.82
C PRO A 303 29.11 -10.79 -2.13
N ALA A 304 28.22 -10.23 -2.98
CA ALA A 304 28.04 -10.74 -4.33
C ALA A 304 29.39 -10.71 -5.05
N SER A 305 29.88 -11.87 -5.50
CA SER A 305 31.02 -11.92 -6.38
C SER A 305 30.62 -11.24 -7.68
N HIS A 306 31.16 -10.05 -7.92
CA HIS A 306 31.02 -9.40 -9.21
C HIS A 306 31.71 -10.31 -10.25
N GLY A 307 30.95 -11.01 -11.04
CA GLY A 307 31.43 -11.57 -12.29
C GLY A 307 31.73 -10.42 -13.22
N GLU A 308 32.97 -9.91 -13.18
CA GLU A 308 33.54 -9.12 -14.26
C GLU A 308 33.52 -9.99 -15.51
N ASN A 309 32.90 -9.50 -16.56
CA ASN A 309 32.80 -9.99 -17.93
C ASN A 309 31.39 -10.46 -18.37
N ARG A 310 30.49 -9.52 -18.46
CA ARG A 310 29.60 -9.54 -19.63
C ARG A 310 30.24 -8.64 -20.69
N ALA A 311 31.09 -9.20 -21.54
CA ALA A 311 31.63 -8.53 -22.70
C ALA A 311 30.45 -7.98 -23.52
N ALA A 312 30.48 -6.69 -23.80
CA ALA A 312 29.64 -6.08 -24.80
C ALA A 312 29.93 -6.78 -26.14
N GLY A 313 29.03 -7.62 -26.60
CA GLY A 313 29.05 -8.15 -27.95
C GLY A 313 28.81 -6.99 -28.93
N GLY A 314 29.90 -6.35 -29.36
CA GLY A 314 29.88 -5.45 -30.48
C GLY A 314 29.63 -6.25 -31.74
N GLY A 315 28.46 -6.10 -32.35
CA GLY A 315 28.21 -6.54 -33.71
C GLY A 315 28.92 -5.61 -34.67
N SER A 316 29.74 -6.15 -35.50
CA SER A 316 30.18 -5.60 -36.80
C SER A 316 29.08 -5.80 -37.83
#